data_330aa00581eb7e488d2f7de6bd1c924c
#
_entry.id   330aa00581eb7e488d2f7de6bd1c924c
#
_cell.length_a   1.000
_cell.length_b   1.000
_cell.length_c   1.000
_cell.angle_alpha   90.00
_cell.angle_beta   90.00
_cell.angle_gamma   90.00
#
_symmetry.space_group_name_H-M   'P 1'
#
loop_
_entity.id
_entity.type
_entity.pdbx_description
1 polymer ?
#
loop_
_entity_poly.entity_id
_entity_poly.type
_entity_poly.pdbx_seq_one_letter_code
_entity_poly.pdbx_strand_id
1 'polypeptide(L)'
;MQKQIFFSFVLVMMLLGKVKAQHNNPFGNALIPDMIADASIQEINGVFYCYATTDGYGQGLKTSGPPVVWKSKDFVHWSFDGTYFPSAAKEKYWAPSKAIFANGKYYIYPTINGYMYPAVADKPEGPFKLARGKDEFYKPFTPSTLLQSKNPGGIDAEIFVDDDGQAYVFWGRRHVAKLNEDMITVDSVVQVISTPRKEYSEGPIFFKRKGIYYYLYTIGGDEKYQYAYVMSRVSPMGPFEAPEQDIISTTNYERGIFGPGHGCVFHLEGTDNYYFAYLEFGRRSTNRQTYVNQLKFNEDGTIRPVELTMDGVGALKKVKSDKKIKIDTVYASSIEVPLKIEPMKDPTCLRTEYFVPSFAVDGANGSRWMSAAEDSINPWIVADLGTVKK
;
A
#
# COMPACT_ATOMS: atom_id res chain seq x y z
N MET A 1 -18.80 -18.39 56.97
CA MET A 1 -17.61 -18.13 56.09
C MET A 1 -17.73 -18.66 54.65
N GLN A 2 -18.63 -19.58 54.32
CA GLN A 2 -18.74 -20.12 52.94
C GLN A 2 -19.55 -19.24 51.94
N LYS A 3 -20.39 -18.31 52.40
CA LYS A 3 -21.19 -17.46 51.48
C LYS A 3 -20.43 -16.27 50.85
N GLN A 4 -19.33 -15.84 51.46
CA GLN A 4 -18.55 -14.69 50.90
C GLN A 4 -17.59 -15.11 49.80
N ILE A 5 -17.13 -16.35 49.77
CA ILE A 5 -16.22 -16.87 48.75
C ILE A 5 -16.95 -17.06 47.41
N PHE A 6 -18.24 -17.42 47.44
CA PHE A 6 -19.04 -17.62 46.21
C PHE A 6 -19.33 -16.30 45.46
N PHE A 7 -19.51 -15.19 46.22
CA PHE A 7 -19.75 -13.87 45.57
C PHE A 7 -18.52 -13.30 44.90
N SER A 8 -17.34 -13.57 45.47
CA SER A 8 -16.06 -13.11 44.85
C SER A 8 -15.74 -13.85 43.56
N PHE A 9 -16.11 -15.15 43.47
CA PHE A 9 -15.85 -15.93 42.25
C PHE A 9 -16.79 -15.56 41.10
N VAL A 10 -18.03 -15.20 41.38
CA VAL A 10 -18.99 -14.71 40.36
C VAL A 10 -18.62 -13.32 39.87
N LEU A 11 -18.09 -12.47 40.75
CA LEU A 11 -17.67 -11.10 40.35
C LEU A 11 -16.39 -11.13 39.47
N VAL A 12 -15.46 -12.06 39.72
CA VAL A 12 -14.27 -12.25 38.90
C VAL A 12 -14.63 -12.85 37.53
N MET A 13 -15.61 -13.76 37.45
CA MET A 13 -16.09 -14.26 36.15
C MET A 13 -16.86 -13.20 35.34
N MET A 14 -17.57 -12.27 35.98
CA MET A 14 -18.24 -11.17 35.25
C MET A 14 -17.28 -10.10 34.76
N LEU A 15 -16.10 -9.93 35.34
CA LEU A 15 -15.05 -9.04 34.86
C LEU A 15 -14.23 -9.65 33.70
N LEU A 16 -14.14 -10.99 33.64
CA LEU A 16 -13.50 -11.69 32.53
C LEU A 16 -14.38 -11.78 31.26
N GLY A 17 -15.70 -11.54 31.41
CA GLY A 17 -16.67 -11.61 30.30
C GLY A 17 -16.74 -10.40 29.39
N LYS A 18 -15.88 -9.37 29.55
CA LYS A 18 -15.80 -8.19 28.68
C LYS A 18 -14.42 -7.97 28.09
N VAL A 19 -13.64 -9.01 27.92
CA VAL A 19 -12.59 -8.99 26.93
C VAL A 19 -13.32 -9.00 25.58
N LYS A 20 -13.50 -7.84 24.96
CA LYS A 20 -13.81 -7.78 23.54
C LYS A 20 -12.86 -8.74 22.88
N ALA A 21 -13.40 -9.66 22.08
CA ALA A 21 -12.59 -10.52 21.25
C ALA A 21 -11.56 -9.61 20.55
N GLN A 22 -10.36 -9.61 21.08
CA GLN A 22 -9.20 -9.07 20.40
C GLN A 22 -9.13 -9.87 19.11
N HIS A 23 -9.07 -9.21 17.98
CA HIS A 23 -9.06 -9.82 16.66
C HIS A 23 -8.30 -11.14 16.69
N ASN A 24 -8.95 -12.23 16.31
CA ASN A 24 -8.33 -13.55 16.20
C ASN A 24 -7.26 -13.61 15.09
N ASN A 25 -6.96 -12.47 14.48
CA ASN A 25 -5.92 -12.32 13.49
C ASN A 25 -4.63 -11.82 14.18
N PRO A 26 -3.62 -12.68 14.38
CA PRO A 26 -2.37 -12.30 15.01
C PRO A 26 -1.57 -11.28 14.16
N PHE A 27 -2.01 -10.99 12.93
CA PHE A 27 -1.35 -10.12 11.97
C PHE A 27 -2.03 -8.75 11.82
N GLY A 28 -2.98 -8.43 12.69
CA GLY A 28 -3.73 -7.19 12.60
C GLY A 28 -4.73 -7.18 11.42
N ASN A 29 -5.14 -5.99 11.03
CA ASN A 29 -6.11 -5.76 9.96
C ASN A 29 -5.42 -5.10 8.76
N ALA A 30 -4.60 -5.86 8.05
CA ALA A 30 -3.99 -5.42 6.80
C ALA A 30 -5.08 -4.95 5.81
N LEU A 31 -4.76 -3.97 4.98
CA LEU A 31 -5.71 -3.40 4.02
C LEU A 31 -6.30 -4.46 3.08
N ILE A 32 -5.44 -5.36 2.61
CA ILE A 32 -5.76 -6.45 1.68
C ILE A 32 -5.10 -7.72 2.22
N PRO A 33 -5.79 -8.88 2.15
CA PRO A 33 -5.29 -10.14 2.70
C PRO A 33 -4.25 -10.79 1.78
N ASP A 34 -3.19 -10.06 1.45
CA ASP A 34 -2.09 -10.51 0.61
C ASP A 34 -0.78 -9.83 1.03
N MET A 35 0.34 -10.29 0.48
CA MET A 35 1.65 -9.67 0.66
C MET A 35 1.78 -8.47 -0.29
N ILE A 36 1.04 -7.43 0.04
CA ILE A 36 0.93 -6.19 -0.73
C ILE A 36 1.81 -5.12 -0.10
N ALA A 37 2.69 -4.56 -0.89
CA ALA A 37 3.59 -3.48 -0.49
C ALA A 37 3.58 -2.33 -1.50
N ASP A 38 4.24 -1.23 -1.14
CA ASP A 38 4.43 -0.07 -2.00
C ASP A 38 3.10 0.41 -2.61
N ALA A 39 2.03 0.38 -1.81
CA ALA A 39 0.68 0.60 -2.29
C ALA A 39 0.45 2.06 -2.65
N SER A 40 -0.10 2.30 -3.85
CA SER A 40 -0.64 3.57 -4.30
C SER A 40 -2.16 3.51 -4.31
N ILE A 41 -2.78 4.27 -3.42
CA ILE A 41 -4.23 4.28 -3.21
C ILE A 41 -4.81 5.61 -3.64
N GLN A 42 -5.94 5.55 -4.34
CA GLN A 42 -6.70 6.75 -4.72
C GLN A 42 -8.17 6.44 -4.86
N GLU A 43 -9.00 7.47 -4.72
CA GLU A 43 -10.40 7.43 -5.06
C GLU A 43 -10.61 8.00 -6.46
N ILE A 44 -11.35 7.29 -7.31
CA ILE A 44 -11.77 7.74 -8.65
C ILE A 44 -13.26 7.47 -8.80
N ASN A 45 -14.06 8.51 -8.98
CA ASN A 45 -15.51 8.40 -9.17
C ASN A 45 -16.20 7.55 -8.09
N GLY A 46 -15.78 7.71 -6.83
CA GLY A 46 -16.39 7.01 -5.70
C GLY A 46 -15.93 5.58 -5.50
N VAL A 47 -14.93 5.11 -6.23
CA VAL A 47 -14.29 3.80 -6.09
C VAL A 47 -12.84 3.99 -5.68
N PHE A 48 -12.41 3.28 -4.65
CA PHE A 48 -11.00 3.21 -4.26
C PHE A 48 -10.28 2.19 -5.13
N TYR A 49 -9.12 2.57 -5.64
CA TYR A 49 -8.19 1.71 -6.36
C TYR A 49 -6.90 1.60 -5.55
N CYS A 50 -6.38 0.39 -5.42
CA CYS A 50 -5.09 0.09 -4.81
C CYS A 50 -4.23 -0.63 -5.84
N TYR A 51 -3.18 0.04 -6.32
CA TYR A 51 -2.13 -0.55 -7.15
C TYR A 51 -0.96 -0.88 -6.24
N ALA A 52 -0.37 -2.04 -6.39
CA ALA A 52 0.65 -2.45 -5.44
C ALA A 52 1.70 -3.38 -6.05
N THR A 53 2.82 -3.43 -5.36
CA THR A 53 3.78 -4.53 -5.46
C THR A 53 3.20 -5.75 -4.77
N THR A 54 3.24 -6.90 -5.42
CA THR A 54 3.03 -8.19 -4.75
C THR A 54 4.39 -8.82 -4.49
N ASP A 55 4.71 -9.09 -3.25
CA ASP A 55 5.95 -9.78 -2.91
C ASP A 55 5.93 -11.25 -3.36
N GLY A 56 7.06 -11.74 -3.80
CA GLY A 56 7.20 -13.15 -4.15
C GLY A 56 7.07 -14.03 -2.92
N TYR A 57 6.06 -14.89 -2.90
CA TYR A 57 5.70 -15.73 -1.76
C TYR A 57 6.89 -16.52 -1.22
N GLY A 58 7.29 -16.23 0.02
CA GLY A 58 8.42 -16.88 0.69
C GLY A 58 9.81 -16.48 0.20
N GLN A 59 9.92 -15.61 -0.81
CA GLN A 59 11.20 -15.17 -1.37
C GLN A 59 11.51 -13.68 -1.12
N GLY A 60 10.59 -12.99 -0.44
CA GLY A 60 10.73 -11.57 -0.09
C GLY A 60 11.03 -10.71 -1.33
N LEU A 61 11.98 -9.80 -1.20
CA LEU A 61 12.37 -8.86 -2.26
C LEU A 61 13.20 -9.46 -3.40
N LYS A 62 13.50 -10.75 -3.38
CA LYS A 62 14.28 -11.40 -4.47
C LYS A 62 13.48 -11.50 -5.76
N THR A 63 12.16 -11.61 -5.65
CA THR A 63 11.24 -11.67 -6.77
C THR A 63 10.08 -10.70 -6.52
N SER A 64 9.25 -10.46 -7.54
CA SER A 64 7.92 -9.90 -7.35
C SER A 64 6.88 -10.85 -7.90
N GLY A 65 5.66 -10.76 -7.38
CA GLY A 65 4.48 -11.31 -8.02
C GLY A 65 4.00 -10.42 -9.17
N PRO A 66 2.80 -10.68 -9.70
CA PRO A 66 2.21 -9.87 -10.76
C PRO A 66 1.84 -8.46 -10.28
N PRO A 67 1.77 -7.47 -11.19
CA PRO A 67 1.34 -6.12 -10.87
C PRO A 67 -0.19 -6.06 -10.71
N VAL A 68 -0.67 -6.05 -9.48
CA VAL A 68 -2.08 -6.22 -9.13
C VAL A 68 -2.80 -4.91 -8.89
N VAL A 69 -4.11 -4.90 -9.15
CA VAL A 69 -5.03 -3.84 -8.75
C VAL A 69 -6.22 -4.41 -8.01
N TRP A 70 -6.58 -3.74 -6.93
CA TRP A 70 -7.73 -4.03 -6.09
C TRP A 70 -8.67 -2.84 -6.07
N LYS A 71 -9.98 -3.10 -5.97
CA LYS A 71 -11.03 -2.08 -5.90
C LYS A 71 -11.89 -2.22 -4.66
N SER A 72 -12.33 -1.09 -4.12
CA SER A 72 -13.30 -1.04 -3.02
C SER A 72 -14.24 0.15 -3.16
N LYS A 73 -15.50 0.00 -2.76
CA LYS A 73 -16.47 1.09 -2.67
C LYS A 73 -16.54 1.70 -1.27
N ASP A 74 -16.07 1.00 -0.26
CA ASP A 74 -16.19 1.38 1.15
C ASP A 74 -14.87 1.40 1.92
N PHE A 75 -13.79 0.94 1.31
CA PHE A 75 -12.46 0.80 1.90
C PHE A 75 -12.29 -0.39 2.86
N VAL A 76 -13.29 -1.23 2.99
CA VAL A 76 -13.24 -2.45 3.81
C VAL A 76 -13.35 -3.71 2.95
N HIS A 77 -14.29 -3.71 2.02
CA HIS A 77 -14.51 -4.83 1.14
C HIS A 77 -13.75 -4.59 -0.18
N TRP A 78 -12.64 -5.28 -0.32
CA TRP A 78 -11.78 -5.19 -1.50
C TRP A 78 -12.01 -6.36 -2.45
N SER A 79 -12.14 -6.05 -3.73
CA SER A 79 -12.23 -7.04 -4.80
C SER A 79 -10.93 -7.04 -5.59
N PHE A 80 -10.36 -8.21 -5.82
CA PHE A 80 -9.26 -8.37 -6.76
C PHE A 80 -9.76 -8.14 -8.19
N ASP A 81 -9.18 -7.19 -8.90
CA ASP A 81 -9.59 -6.82 -10.27
C ASP A 81 -8.60 -7.33 -11.34
N GLY A 82 -7.64 -8.14 -10.93
CA GLY A 82 -6.63 -8.72 -11.81
C GLY A 82 -5.32 -7.94 -11.80
N THR A 83 -4.59 -8.06 -12.91
CA THR A 83 -3.34 -7.34 -13.11
C THR A 83 -3.60 -6.05 -13.89
N TYR A 84 -3.08 -4.92 -13.38
CA TYR A 84 -3.22 -3.65 -14.08
C TYR A 84 -2.29 -3.54 -15.29
N PHE A 85 -1.27 -4.40 -15.37
CA PHE A 85 -0.27 -4.40 -16.44
C PHE A 85 0.04 -5.85 -16.85
N PRO A 86 0.24 -6.15 -18.16
CA PRO A 86 0.69 -7.48 -18.60
C PRO A 86 2.03 -7.83 -17.97
N SER A 87 2.09 -8.94 -17.27
CA SER A 87 3.31 -9.40 -16.62
C SER A 87 4.04 -10.45 -17.48
N ALA A 88 5.36 -10.34 -17.54
CA ALA A 88 6.22 -11.34 -18.16
C ALA A 88 6.95 -12.12 -17.08
N ALA A 89 7.13 -13.42 -17.32
CA ALA A 89 7.95 -14.27 -16.44
C ALA A 89 9.37 -13.69 -16.30
N LYS A 90 9.89 -13.65 -15.08
CA LYS A 90 11.23 -13.12 -14.71
C LYS A 90 11.35 -11.60 -14.63
N GLU A 91 10.33 -10.83 -14.95
CA GLU A 91 10.34 -9.40 -14.68
C GLU A 91 9.88 -9.10 -13.25
N LYS A 92 10.40 -8.02 -12.68
CA LYS A 92 10.04 -7.53 -11.34
C LYS A 92 9.22 -6.27 -11.49
N TYR A 93 7.99 -6.31 -10.96
CA TYR A 93 7.07 -5.17 -10.98
C TYR A 93 6.95 -4.60 -9.58
N TRP A 94 7.49 -3.41 -9.38
CA TRP A 94 7.51 -2.75 -8.09
C TRP A 94 6.87 -1.37 -8.14
N ALA A 95 6.43 -0.90 -6.99
CA ALA A 95 6.10 0.47 -6.67
C ALA A 95 5.39 1.24 -7.81
N PRO A 96 4.16 0.88 -8.17
CA PRO A 96 3.38 1.65 -9.15
C PRO A 96 2.98 3.01 -8.57
N SER A 97 2.95 4.05 -9.41
CA SER A 97 2.32 5.30 -9.03
C SER A 97 0.79 5.18 -8.95
N LYS A 98 0.12 6.23 -8.50
CA LYS A 98 -1.32 6.40 -8.74
C LYS A 98 -1.61 6.49 -10.24
N ALA A 99 -2.82 6.10 -10.65
CA ALA A 99 -3.29 6.30 -12.03
C ALA A 99 -3.79 7.73 -12.20
N ILE A 100 -3.14 8.51 -13.04
CA ILE A 100 -3.47 9.92 -13.29
C ILE A 100 -4.27 10.04 -14.59
N PHE A 101 -5.43 10.69 -14.55
CA PHE A 101 -6.21 10.99 -15.73
C PHE A 101 -5.71 12.28 -16.40
N ALA A 102 -5.25 12.17 -17.64
CA ALA A 102 -4.82 13.27 -18.47
C ALA A 102 -5.05 12.90 -19.95
N ASN A 103 -5.29 13.88 -20.81
CA ASN A 103 -5.43 13.67 -22.25
C ASN A 103 -6.46 12.59 -22.65
N GLY A 104 -7.54 12.44 -21.84
CA GLY A 104 -8.56 11.43 -22.06
C GLY A 104 -8.14 9.98 -21.75
N LYS A 105 -7.01 9.78 -21.09
CA LYS A 105 -6.44 8.48 -20.73
C LYS A 105 -5.99 8.45 -19.27
N TYR A 106 -5.75 7.26 -18.74
CA TYR A 106 -5.09 7.06 -17.46
C TYR A 106 -3.62 6.70 -17.67
N TYR A 107 -2.74 7.30 -16.90
CA TYR A 107 -1.29 7.06 -16.91
C TYR A 107 -0.86 6.51 -15.56
N ILE A 108 -0.01 5.48 -15.58
CA ILE A 108 0.62 4.89 -14.39
C ILE A 108 2.11 4.69 -14.68
N TYR A 109 2.94 4.72 -13.65
CA TYR A 109 4.39 4.62 -13.81
C TYR A 109 4.95 3.52 -12.90
N PRO A 110 4.84 2.24 -13.33
CA PRO A 110 5.44 1.14 -12.58
C PRO A 110 6.96 1.17 -12.67
N THR A 111 7.61 0.67 -11.63
CA THR A 111 9.02 0.31 -11.66
C THR A 111 9.14 -1.12 -12.19
N ILE A 112 9.76 -1.29 -13.35
CA ILE A 112 9.99 -2.61 -13.96
C ILE A 112 11.50 -2.85 -14.02
N ASN A 113 11.97 -3.92 -13.36
CA ASN A 113 13.39 -4.28 -13.31
C ASN A 113 14.31 -3.12 -12.83
N GLY A 114 13.81 -2.28 -11.92
CA GLY A 114 14.57 -1.17 -11.35
C GLY A 114 14.52 0.14 -12.13
N TYR A 115 13.62 0.27 -13.12
CA TYR A 115 13.42 1.48 -13.91
C TYR A 115 11.94 1.86 -14.00
N MET A 116 11.65 3.15 -14.00
CA MET A 116 10.29 3.66 -14.18
C MET A 116 9.91 3.70 -15.65
N TYR A 117 8.69 3.31 -15.96
CA TYR A 117 8.13 3.34 -17.32
C TYR A 117 6.75 3.98 -17.31
N PRO A 118 6.49 4.98 -18.18
CA PRO A 118 5.14 5.48 -18.38
C PRO A 118 4.30 4.43 -19.10
N ALA A 119 3.12 4.15 -18.56
CA ALA A 119 2.14 3.25 -19.15
C ALA A 119 0.78 3.94 -19.21
N VAL A 120 -0.06 3.58 -20.19
CA VAL A 120 -1.32 4.24 -20.50
C VAL A 120 -2.44 3.23 -20.70
N ALA A 121 -3.65 3.60 -20.24
CA ALA A 121 -4.87 2.81 -20.40
C ALA A 121 -6.11 3.69 -20.64
N ASP A 122 -7.20 3.08 -21.10
CA ASP A 122 -8.49 3.75 -21.22
C ASP A 122 -9.29 3.77 -19.91
N LYS A 123 -8.92 2.90 -18.96
CA LYS A 123 -9.60 2.73 -17.67
C LYS A 123 -8.58 2.73 -16.52
N PRO A 124 -8.99 3.15 -15.32
CA PRO A 124 -8.07 3.20 -14.18
C PRO A 124 -7.58 1.80 -13.76
N GLU A 125 -8.37 0.76 -13.93
CA GLU A 125 -7.93 -0.62 -13.65
C GLU A 125 -7.01 -1.21 -14.73
N GLY A 126 -6.83 -0.55 -15.85
CA GLY A 126 -6.06 -1.03 -16.98
C GLY A 126 -6.91 -1.82 -18.01
N PRO A 127 -6.33 -2.76 -18.80
CA PRO A 127 -4.90 -3.08 -18.79
C PRO A 127 -4.06 -1.93 -19.35
N PHE A 128 -3.02 -1.56 -18.63
CA PHE A 128 -2.07 -0.55 -19.09
C PHE A 128 -1.10 -1.16 -20.11
N LYS A 129 -0.65 -0.32 -21.03
CA LYS A 129 0.40 -0.62 -21.99
C LYS A 129 1.51 0.41 -21.85
N LEU A 130 2.76 0.01 -22.09
CA LEU A 130 3.83 0.99 -22.16
C LEU A 130 3.47 2.08 -23.15
N ALA A 131 3.61 3.34 -22.75
CA ALA A 131 3.25 4.50 -23.57
C ALA A 131 4.16 4.65 -24.79
N ARG A 132 5.37 4.09 -24.74
CA ARG A 132 6.27 3.92 -25.87
C ARG A 132 6.21 2.47 -26.35
N GLY A 133 6.33 2.25 -27.67
CA GLY A 133 6.12 0.94 -28.28
C GLY A 133 7.08 -0.17 -27.82
N LYS A 134 6.87 -1.40 -28.31
CA LYS A 134 7.65 -2.58 -27.94
C LYS A 134 9.15 -2.44 -28.11
N ASP A 135 9.59 -1.72 -29.15
CA ASP A 135 11.01 -1.48 -29.44
C ASP A 135 11.64 -0.48 -28.45
N GLU A 136 10.84 0.15 -27.60
CA GLU A 136 11.23 1.09 -26.57
C GLU A 136 10.99 0.58 -25.15
N PHE A 137 10.65 -0.70 -25.00
CA PHE A 137 10.33 -1.34 -23.71
C PHE A 137 11.40 -1.11 -22.64
N TYR A 138 12.66 -1.01 -23.05
CA TYR A 138 13.80 -0.81 -22.15
C TYR A 138 14.28 0.64 -22.05
N LYS A 139 13.55 1.59 -22.63
CA LYS A 139 13.88 3.00 -22.44
C LYS A 139 13.17 3.53 -21.22
N PRO A 140 13.87 3.68 -20.09
CA PRO A 140 13.27 4.22 -18.87
C PRO A 140 12.75 5.64 -19.11
N PHE A 141 11.78 6.04 -18.30
CA PHE A 141 11.19 7.37 -18.28
C PHE A 141 12.21 8.49 -18.03
N THR A 142 13.26 8.19 -17.27
CA THR A 142 14.35 9.14 -16.99
C THR A 142 15.09 9.50 -18.26
N PRO A 143 15.32 10.80 -18.54
CA PRO A 143 16.08 11.25 -19.70
C PRO A 143 17.46 10.60 -19.75
N SER A 144 17.95 10.32 -20.95
CA SER A 144 19.29 9.76 -21.18
C SER A 144 20.41 10.59 -20.53
N THR A 145 20.20 11.87 -20.33
CA THR A 145 21.10 12.77 -19.60
C THR A 145 21.26 12.43 -18.12
N LEU A 146 20.24 11.85 -17.48
CA LEU A 146 20.31 11.33 -16.12
C LEU A 146 20.93 9.94 -16.07
N LEU A 147 20.90 9.18 -17.16
CA LEU A 147 21.55 7.90 -17.32
C LEU A 147 23.08 7.98 -17.30
N GLN A 148 23.65 9.17 -17.50
CA GLN A 148 25.11 9.40 -17.45
C GLN A 148 25.65 9.52 -16.01
N SER A 149 24.80 9.71 -15.01
CA SER A 149 25.22 9.58 -13.63
C SER A 149 25.45 8.10 -13.31
N LYS A 150 26.50 7.77 -12.54
CA LYS A 150 26.86 6.39 -12.15
C LYS A 150 25.74 5.59 -11.44
N ASN A 151 24.53 6.15 -11.36
CA ASN A 151 23.36 5.54 -10.74
C ASN A 151 22.08 6.16 -11.31
N PRO A 152 21.70 5.79 -12.53
CA PRO A 152 20.53 6.33 -13.22
C PRO A 152 19.20 5.84 -12.68
N GLY A 153 19.18 5.10 -11.57
CA GLY A 153 18.02 4.43 -11.03
C GLY A 153 16.87 5.36 -10.70
N GLY A 154 16.01 5.58 -11.67
CA GLY A 154 14.67 6.10 -11.44
C GLY A 154 13.77 4.95 -11.00
N ILE A 155 13.44 4.88 -9.72
CA ILE A 155 12.43 3.97 -9.17
C ILE A 155 11.40 4.77 -8.40
N ASP A 156 10.23 4.18 -8.18
CA ASP A 156 9.22 4.68 -7.26
C ASP A 156 8.66 6.03 -7.67
N ALA A 157 7.99 6.08 -8.82
CA ALA A 157 7.37 7.30 -9.29
C ALA A 157 6.18 7.71 -8.43
N GLU A 158 6.14 8.97 -8.01
CA GLU A 158 4.94 9.63 -7.51
C GLU A 158 4.60 10.80 -8.44
N ILE A 159 3.35 10.85 -8.89
CA ILE A 159 2.87 11.87 -9.82
C ILE A 159 1.93 12.81 -9.09
N PHE A 160 2.16 14.09 -9.31
CA PHE A 160 1.31 15.16 -8.78
C PHE A 160 0.91 16.11 -9.92
N VAL A 161 -0.36 16.44 -9.98
CA VAL A 161 -0.90 17.46 -10.89
C VAL A 161 -1.32 18.65 -10.03
N ASP A 162 -0.74 19.81 -10.30
CA ASP A 162 -1.09 21.03 -9.56
C ASP A 162 -2.39 21.66 -10.09
N ASP A 163 -2.89 22.68 -9.39
CA ASP A 163 -4.15 23.36 -9.70
C ASP A 163 -4.15 24.04 -11.08
N ASP A 164 -2.98 24.37 -11.61
CA ASP A 164 -2.81 24.94 -12.95
C ASP A 164 -2.76 23.87 -14.07
N GLY A 165 -2.86 22.59 -13.70
CA GLY A 165 -2.79 21.46 -14.62
C GLY A 165 -1.37 20.97 -14.92
N GLN A 166 -0.33 21.65 -14.44
CA GLN A 166 1.05 21.19 -14.61
C GLN A 166 1.30 19.92 -13.80
N ALA A 167 1.72 18.87 -14.47
CA ALA A 167 2.12 17.63 -13.83
C ALA A 167 3.59 17.61 -13.44
N TYR A 168 3.89 16.95 -12.35
CA TYR A 168 5.24 16.75 -11.81
C TYR A 168 5.45 15.28 -11.49
N VAL A 169 6.67 14.81 -11.68
CA VAL A 169 7.10 13.47 -11.25
C VAL A 169 8.19 13.59 -10.20
N PHE A 170 7.99 12.86 -9.10
CA PHE A 170 8.96 12.67 -8.03
C PHE A 170 9.42 11.22 -8.06
N TRP A 171 10.71 10.97 -7.77
CA TRP A 171 11.22 9.60 -7.73
C TRP A 171 12.39 9.44 -6.76
N GLY A 172 12.85 8.22 -6.60
CA GLY A 172 13.89 7.86 -5.66
C GLY A 172 15.08 8.81 -5.66
N ARG A 173 15.74 8.92 -4.51
CA ARG A 173 16.84 9.87 -4.25
C ARG A 173 16.44 11.35 -4.32
N ARG A 174 15.16 11.66 -4.03
CA ARG A 174 14.59 13.01 -3.92
C ARG A 174 14.59 13.81 -5.22
N HIS A 175 14.52 13.13 -6.34
CA HIS A 175 14.44 13.84 -7.63
C HIS A 175 13.01 14.34 -7.89
N VAL A 176 12.94 15.46 -8.59
CA VAL A 176 11.70 16.04 -9.12
C VAL A 176 11.94 16.68 -10.47
N ALA A 177 10.97 16.54 -11.37
CA ALA A 177 10.92 17.24 -12.66
C ALA A 177 9.47 17.54 -13.04
N LYS A 178 9.28 18.53 -13.92
CA LYS A 178 8.00 18.71 -14.60
C LYS A 178 7.79 17.60 -15.62
N LEU A 179 6.56 17.09 -15.69
CA LEU A 179 6.11 16.28 -16.81
C LEU A 179 5.66 17.21 -17.95
N ASN A 180 6.00 16.84 -19.17
CA ASN A 180 5.47 17.50 -20.35
C ASN A 180 3.99 17.12 -20.55
N GLU A 181 3.28 17.86 -21.40
CA GLU A 181 1.86 17.64 -21.68
C GLU A 181 1.54 16.22 -22.18
N ASP A 182 2.52 15.53 -22.79
CA ASP A 182 2.37 14.15 -23.25
C ASP A 182 2.27 13.12 -22.12
N MET A 183 2.53 13.52 -20.89
CA MET A 183 2.60 12.63 -19.71
C MET A 183 3.61 11.47 -19.86
N ILE A 184 4.54 11.56 -20.79
CA ILE A 184 5.51 10.51 -21.14
C ILE A 184 6.94 11.00 -20.97
N THR A 185 7.19 12.27 -21.26
CA THR A 185 8.51 12.88 -21.19
C THR A 185 8.60 13.91 -20.08
N VAL A 186 9.80 14.12 -19.57
CA VAL A 186 10.07 15.16 -18.56
C VAL A 186 10.76 16.36 -19.20
N ASP A 187 10.58 17.52 -18.56
CA ASP A 187 11.37 18.71 -18.84
C ASP A 187 12.87 18.41 -18.62
N SER A 188 13.72 19.16 -19.28
CA SER A 188 15.17 19.06 -19.16
C SER A 188 15.70 19.43 -17.76
N VAL A 189 14.91 20.16 -16.98
CA VAL A 189 15.29 20.59 -15.63
C VAL A 189 14.88 19.54 -14.61
N VAL A 190 15.87 18.86 -14.06
CA VAL A 190 15.71 17.93 -12.94
C VAL A 190 16.35 18.53 -11.70
N GLN A 191 15.61 18.51 -10.60
CA GLN A 191 16.11 19.01 -9.33
C GLN A 191 16.20 17.88 -8.30
N VAL A 192 17.09 18.06 -7.31
CA VAL A 192 17.14 17.24 -6.11
C VAL A 192 16.58 18.06 -4.95
N ILE A 193 15.50 17.59 -4.35
CA ILE A 193 14.88 18.26 -3.20
C ILE A 193 15.86 18.23 -2.03
N SER A 194 16.16 19.41 -1.49
CA SER A 194 17.01 19.53 -0.32
C SER A 194 16.25 19.09 0.93
N THR A 195 16.84 18.19 1.69
CA THR A 195 16.29 17.67 2.94
C THR A 195 17.35 17.71 4.05
N PRO A 196 16.98 17.84 5.33
CA PRO A 196 17.94 17.81 6.41
C PRO A 196 18.63 16.44 6.57
N ARG A 197 17.89 15.36 6.24
CA ARG A 197 18.37 13.98 6.34
C ARG A 197 18.96 13.56 5.01
N LYS A 198 20.13 12.93 5.02
CA LYS A 198 20.95 12.64 3.82
C LYS A 198 21.01 11.15 3.46
N GLU A 199 20.42 10.30 4.28
CA GLU A 199 20.37 8.85 4.06
C GLU A 199 19.73 8.53 2.72
N TYR A 200 19.93 7.31 2.23
CA TYR A 200 19.24 6.82 1.04
C TYR A 200 17.73 6.95 1.22
N SER A 201 17.06 7.36 0.16
CA SER A 201 15.64 7.62 0.15
C SER A 201 15.01 7.09 -1.12
N GLU A 202 13.89 6.43 -0.96
CA GLU A 202 12.98 5.96 -2.00
C GLU A 202 11.53 6.26 -1.58
N GLY A 203 10.55 5.73 -2.29
CA GLY A 203 9.14 5.82 -1.91
C GLY A 203 8.66 7.25 -1.67
N PRO A 204 8.88 8.20 -2.60
CA PRO A 204 8.42 9.56 -2.41
C PRO A 204 6.90 9.62 -2.37
N ILE A 205 6.36 10.48 -1.52
CA ILE A 205 4.95 10.82 -1.50
C ILE A 205 4.84 12.33 -1.66
N PHE A 206 3.95 12.77 -2.54
CA PHE A 206 3.72 14.19 -2.75
C PHE A 206 2.23 14.53 -2.79
N PHE A 207 1.84 15.56 -2.08
CA PHE A 207 0.47 16.08 -2.11
C PHE A 207 0.42 17.56 -1.74
N LYS A 208 -0.70 18.19 -2.06
CA LYS A 208 -1.03 19.57 -1.70
C LYS A 208 -2.22 19.61 -0.75
N ARG A 209 -2.14 20.44 0.29
CA ARG A 209 -3.27 20.71 1.19
C ARG A 209 -3.27 22.17 1.60
N LYS A 210 -4.37 22.87 1.33
CA LYS A 210 -4.55 24.29 1.72
C LYS A 210 -3.39 25.20 1.27
N GLY A 211 -2.93 25.01 0.03
CA GLY A 211 -1.85 25.79 -0.55
C GLY A 211 -0.43 25.40 -0.08
N ILE A 212 -0.29 24.39 0.75
CA ILE A 212 1.00 23.86 1.20
C ILE A 212 1.29 22.57 0.44
N TYR A 213 2.49 22.46 -0.11
CA TYR A 213 3.03 21.28 -0.76
C TYR A 213 3.84 20.47 0.24
N TYR A 214 3.61 19.18 0.29
CA TYR A 214 4.29 18.25 1.19
C TYR A 214 5.05 17.22 0.38
N TYR A 215 6.34 17.12 0.64
CA TYR A 215 7.19 16.06 0.10
C TYR A 215 7.63 15.15 1.23
N LEU A 216 7.14 13.91 1.23
CA LEU A 216 7.51 12.90 2.19
C LEU A 216 8.52 11.96 1.54
N TYR A 217 9.48 11.50 2.31
CA TYR A 217 10.54 10.62 1.83
C TYR A 217 10.95 9.62 2.91
N THR A 218 11.31 8.42 2.47
CA THR A 218 11.78 7.38 3.37
C THR A 218 13.22 7.62 3.80
N ILE A 219 13.56 7.16 4.98
CA ILE A 219 14.92 7.04 5.50
C ILE A 219 15.06 5.67 6.17
N GLY A 220 16.30 5.16 6.26
CA GLY A 220 16.55 3.82 6.77
C GLY A 220 16.24 2.74 5.73
N GLY A 221 15.77 1.61 6.17
CA GLY A 221 15.39 0.48 5.34
C GLY A 221 14.99 -0.73 6.18
N ASP A 222 14.31 -1.71 5.58
CA ASP A 222 13.78 -2.88 6.27
C ASP A 222 12.95 -2.47 7.51
N GLU A 223 13.15 -3.14 8.65
CA GLU A 223 12.46 -2.83 9.89
C GLU A 223 12.82 -1.46 10.51
N LYS A 224 13.76 -0.73 9.91
CA LYS A 224 14.20 0.61 10.34
C LYS A 224 13.64 1.72 9.47
N TYR A 225 12.75 1.42 8.53
CA TYR A 225 12.10 2.44 7.74
C TYR A 225 11.40 3.47 8.62
N GLN A 226 11.53 4.71 8.18
CA GLN A 226 10.82 5.87 8.72
C GLN A 226 10.39 6.75 7.55
N TYR A 227 9.37 7.57 7.76
CA TYR A 227 9.06 8.67 6.87
C TYR A 227 9.38 10.00 7.53
N ALA A 228 10.13 10.80 6.81
CA ALA A 228 10.37 12.20 7.09
C ALA A 228 9.68 13.07 6.03
N TYR A 229 9.52 14.36 6.28
CA TYR A 229 8.96 15.28 5.31
C TYR A 229 9.58 16.67 5.35
N VAL A 230 9.42 17.35 4.22
CA VAL A 230 9.63 18.79 4.08
C VAL A 230 8.41 19.39 3.41
N MET A 231 8.20 20.68 3.57
CA MET A 231 7.03 21.38 3.00
C MET A 231 7.42 22.66 2.30
N SER A 232 6.63 23.06 1.31
CA SER A 232 6.79 24.31 0.56
C SER A 232 5.46 25.05 0.50
N ARG A 233 5.53 26.38 0.62
CA ARG A 233 4.38 27.29 0.41
C ARG A 233 4.49 28.02 -0.93
N VAL A 234 5.44 27.62 -1.77
CA VAL A 234 5.77 28.33 -3.00
C VAL A 234 5.44 27.50 -4.24
N SER A 235 6.03 26.31 -4.37
CA SER A 235 5.80 25.48 -5.55
C SER A 235 6.06 23.99 -5.27
N PRO A 236 5.62 23.08 -6.18
CA PRO A 236 5.96 21.67 -6.11
C PRO A 236 7.46 21.36 -6.19
N MET A 237 8.24 22.29 -6.73
CA MET A 237 9.71 22.17 -6.82
C MET A 237 10.45 22.92 -5.71
N GLY A 238 9.73 23.45 -4.73
CA GLY A 238 10.29 24.18 -3.59
C GLY A 238 10.32 25.70 -3.77
N PRO A 239 11.07 26.44 -2.93
CA PRO A 239 11.96 25.91 -1.89
C PRO A 239 11.19 25.15 -0.78
N PHE A 240 11.85 24.13 -0.23
CA PHE A 240 11.27 23.32 0.85
C PHE A 240 11.94 23.63 2.20
N GLU A 241 11.13 23.60 3.23
CA GLU A 241 11.54 23.77 4.62
C GLU A 241 11.18 22.54 5.44
N ALA A 242 12.06 22.12 6.34
CA ALA A 242 11.79 21.06 7.28
C ALA A 242 11.17 21.66 8.55
N PRO A 243 10.06 21.15 9.06
CA PRO A 243 9.58 21.52 10.38
C PRO A 243 10.49 20.95 11.48
N GLU A 244 10.34 21.43 12.70
CA GLU A 244 11.09 20.92 13.85
C GLU A 244 10.85 19.42 14.06
N GLN A 245 9.58 18.99 13.96
CA GLN A 245 9.17 17.58 13.98
C GLN A 245 8.94 17.10 12.53
N ASP A 246 10.01 16.62 11.90
CA ASP A 246 9.98 16.18 10.50
C ASP A 246 9.72 14.67 10.32
N ILE A 247 9.79 13.85 11.37
CA ILE A 247 9.50 12.42 11.34
C ILE A 247 8.02 12.19 11.60
N ILE A 248 7.33 11.56 10.66
CA ILE A 248 5.89 11.24 10.80
C ILE A 248 5.61 9.79 11.16
N SER A 249 6.51 8.87 10.80
CA SER A 249 6.35 7.45 11.14
C SER A 249 7.70 6.81 11.44
N THR A 250 7.69 5.91 12.40
CA THR A 250 8.86 5.12 12.81
C THR A 250 8.42 3.78 13.39
N THR A 251 9.33 2.83 13.44
CA THR A 251 9.11 1.54 14.11
C THR A 251 8.60 1.74 15.53
N ASN A 252 7.53 1.05 15.87
CA ASN A 252 6.95 1.02 17.20
C ASN A 252 7.04 -0.39 17.79
N TYR A 253 8.07 -0.61 18.60
CA TYR A 253 8.35 -1.92 19.20
C TYR A 253 7.26 -2.39 20.17
N GLU A 254 6.61 -1.46 20.87
CA GLU A 254 5.54 -1.78 21.83
C GLU A 254 4.29 -2.30 21.12
N ARG A 255 3.96 -1.74 19.97
CA ARG A 255 2.80 -2.14 19.15
C ARG A 255 3.14 -3.23 18.14
N GLY A 256 4.40 -3.65 18.04
CA GLY A 256 4.84 -4.67 17.09
C GLY A 256 4.79 -4.22 15.63
N ILE A 257 4.97 -2.92 15.36
CA ILE A 257 5.00 -2.34 14.00
C ILE A 257 6.44 -2.06 13.63
N PHE A 258 6.91 -2.68 12.57
CA PHE A 258 8.32 -2.62 12.16
C PHE A 258 8.46 -2.06 10.74
N GLY A 259 9.32 -1.07 10.59
CA GLY A 259 9.67 -0.50 9.30
C GLY A 259 8.48 0.05 8.53
N PRO A 260 7.67 1.00 9.10
CA PRO A 260 6.57 1.63 8.38
C PRO A 260 7.13 2.47 7.23
N GLY A 261 7.26 1.84 6.07
CA GLY A 261 7.96 2.35 4.89
C GLY A 261 7.03 2.58 3.71
N HIS A 262 7.61 2.50 2.53
CA HIS A 262 7.01 2.88 1.26
C HIS A 262 5.50 2.67 1.15
N GLY A 263 4.77 3.76 0.88
CA GLY A 263 3.31 3.78 0.75
C GLY A 263 2.83 5.06 0.08
N CYS A 264 1.67 5.54 0.44
CA CYS A 264 1.09 6.75 -0.13
C CYS A 264 0.28 7.57 0.88
N VAL A 265 0.00 8.81 0.52
CA VAL A 265 -1.03 9.63 1.15
C VAL A 265 -2.18 9.79 0.16
N PHE A 266 -3.39 9.57 0.63
CA PHE A 266 -4.61 9.85 -0.11
C PHE A 266 -5.63 10.59 0.76
N HIS A 267 -6.59 11.24 0.15
CA HIS A 267 -7.67 11.93 0.85
C HIS A 267 -9.02 11.51 0.26
N LEU A 268 -10.08 11.66 1.05
CA LEU A 268 -11.44 11.45 0.57
C LEU A 268 -11.90 12.68 -0.20
N GLU A 269 -12.40 12.47 -1.40
CA GLU A 269 -12.93 13.54 -2.24
C GLU A 269 -13.98 14.38 -1.49
N GLY A 270 -13.87 15.71 -1.62
CA GLY A 270 -14.77 16.67 -0.98
C GLY A 270 -14.58 16.85 0.53
N THR A 271 -13.55 16.28 1.13
CA THR A 271 -13.24 16.39 2.57
C THR A 271 -11.80 16.82 2.83
N ASP A 272 -11.49 17.18 4.08
CA ASP A 272 -10.11 17.41 4.56
C ASP A 272 -9.57 16.20 5.35
N ASN A 273 -10.09 14.99 5.07
CA ASN A 273 -9.66 13.76 5.71
C ASN A 273 -8.56 13.09 4.88
N TYR A 274 -7.37 13.02 5.44
CA TYR A 274 -6.19 12.41 4.84
C TYR A 274 -5.84 11.12 5.56
N TYR A 275 -5.28 10.19 4.81
CA TYR A 275 -4.86 8.87 5.28
C TYR A 275 -3.46 8.56 4.78
N PHE A 276 -2.69 7.92 5.63
CA PHE A 276 -1.34 7.44 5.34
C PHE A 276 -1.37 5.92 5.26
N ALA A 277 -1.14 5.40 4.07
CA ALA A 277 -0.88 3.99 3.83
C ALA A 277 0.61 3.75 3.89
N TYR A 278 1.02 2.66 4.49
CA TYR A 278 2.41 2.26 4.62
C TYR A 278 2.55 0.74 4.56
N LEU A 279 3.66 0.27 4.02
CA LEU A 279 4.03 -1.12 4.19
C LEU A 279 4.60 -1.33 5.60
N GLU A 280 4.41 -2.50 6.14
CA GLU A 280 5.01 -2.96 7.39
C GLU A 280 5.87 -4.19 7.07
N PHE A 281 7.14 -4.15 7.45
CA PHE A 281 8.10 -5.20 7.12
C PHE A 281 7.98 -6.46 7.97
N GLY A 282 7.24 -6.40 9.06
CA GLY A 282 7.28 -7.44 10.06
C GLY A 282 8.61 -7.43 10.85
N ARG A 283 8.55 -7.99 12.04
CA ARG A 283 9.73 -8.13 12.89
C ARG A 283 10.80 -8.90 12.12
N ARG A 284 12.00 -8.28 12.00
CA ARG A 284 13.16 -8.85 11.32
C ARG A 284 12.94 -9.14 9.84
N SER A 285 12.16 -8.29 9.20
CA SER A 285 11.90 -8.35 7.76
C SER A 285 11.25 -9.66 7.31
N THR A 286 10.21 -10.09 8.00
CA THR A 286 9.53 -11.35 7.71
C THR A 286 8.65 -11.31 6.47
N ASN A 287 7.93 -10.20 6.23
CA ASN A 287 7.11 -9.98 5.03
C ASN A 287 6.65 -8.52 4.99
N ARG A 288 6.07 -8.12 3.87
CA ARG A 288 5.49 -6.79 3.73
C ARG A 288 3.98 -6.89 3.56
N GLN A 289 3.25 -6.13 4.38
CA GLN A 289 1.81 -5.95 4.27
C GLN A 289 1.47 -4.47 4.38
N THR A 290 0.38 -4.04 3.75
CA THR A 290 -0.05 -2.64 3.78
C THR A 290 -1.06 -2.40 4.88
N TYR A 291 -0.82 -1.36 5.67
CA TYR A 291 -1.71 -0.83 6.71
C TYR A 291 -2.03 0.63 6.43
N VAL A 292 -3.10 1.13 7.04
CA VAL A 292 -3.55 2.51 6.86
C VAL A 292 -3.94 3.12 8.18
N ASN A 293 -3.49 4.34 8.43
CA ASN A 293 -3.89 5.16 9.57
C ASN A 293 -4.27 6.58 9.11
N GLN A 294 -5.00 7.29 9.94
CA GLN A 294 -5.38 8.67 9.65
C GLN A 294 -4.17 9.60 9.75
N LEU A 295 -3.98 10.47 8.76
CA LEU A 295 -2.98 11.53 8.76
C LEU A 295 -3.63 12.80 9.30
N LYS A 296 -3.03 13.39 10.33
CA LYS A 296 -3.55 14.59 11.01
C LYS A 296 -2.56 15.74 10.89
N PHE A 297 -3.09 16.96 10.91
CA PHE A 297 -2.31 18.18 10.77
C PHE A 297 -2.51 19.10 11.99
N ASN A 298 -1.50 19.91 12.26
CA ASN A 298 -1.58 21.02 13.16
C ASN A 298 -2.21 22.25 12.48
N GLU A 299 -2.53 23.28 13.22
CA GLU A 299 -3.14 24.51 12.68
C GLU A 299 -2.22 25.26 11.70
N ASP A 300 -0.92 25.20 11.92
CA ASP A 300 0.11 25.77 11.04
C ASP A 300 0.34 24.97 9.75
N GLY A 301 -0.31 23.82 9.61
CA GLY A 301 -0.21 22.91 8.48
C GLY A 301 0.87 21.83 8.65
N THR A 302 1.66 21.83 9.72
CA THR A 302 2.61 20.74 9.95
C THR A 302 1.90 19.42 10.20
N ILE A 303 2.52 18.30 9.76
CA ILE A 303 1.97 16.96 9.93
C ILE A 303 2.24 16.50 11.36
N ARG A 304 1.22 16.00 12.06
CA ARG A 304 1.41 15.30 13.34
C ARG A 304 2.04 13.94 13.11
N PRO A 305 2.95 13.48 13.98
CA PRO A 305 3.38 12.08 13.93
C PRO A 305 2.19 11.14 13.87
N VAL A 306 2.23 10.18 12.94
CA VAL A 306 1.11 9.27 12.72
C VAL A 306 1.03 8.29 13.88
N GLU A 307 -0.14 8.20 14.48
CA GLU A 307 -0.42 7.16 15.48
C GLU A 307 -0.62 5.82 14.75
N LEU A 308 0.49 5.10 14.56
CA LEU A 308 0.48 3.82 13.84
C LEU A 308 -0.25 2.75 14.64
N THR A 309 -1.20 2.07 14.00
CA THR A 309 -1.89 0.89 14.51
C THR A 309 -2.10 -0.11 13.39
N MET A 310 -2.22 -1.38 13.74
CA MET A 310 -2.62 -2.44 12.79
C MET A 310 -4.14 -2.65 12.74
N ASP A 311 -4.94 -1.77 13.35
CA ASP A 311 -6.40 -1.94 13.43
C ASP A 311 -7.12 -1.56 12.12
N GLY A 312 -6.43 -0.79 11.25
CA GLY A 312 -7.05 -0.19 10.07
C GLY A 312 -7.93 1.02 10.40
N VAL A 313 -8.54 1.61 9.38
CA VAL A 313 -9.38 2.83 9.52
C VAL A 313 -10.87 2.55 9.40
N GLY A 314 -11.27 1.30 9.14
CA GLY A 314 -12.66 0.91 8.93
C GLY A 314 -13.24 1.45 7.62
N ALA A 315 -14.57 1.45 7.51
CA ALA A 315 -15.26 1.93 6.34
C ALA A 315 -15.16 3.46 6.21
N LEU A 316 -14.60 3.92 5.10
CA LEU A 316 -14.47 5.35 4.79
C LEU A 316 -15.71 5.90 4.10
N LYS A 317 -16.52 5.04 3.51
CA LYS A 317 -17.81 5.38 2.88
C LYS A 317 -18.91 4.45 3.32
N LYS A 318 -20.12 4.99 3.46
CA LYS A 318 -21.33 4.19 3.66
C LYS A 318 -21.80 3.70 2.31
N VAL A 319 -21.68 2.42 2.07
CA VAL A 319 -22.35 1.76 0.95
C VAL A 319 -23.65 1.17 1.47
N LYS A 320 -24.74 1.25 0.69
CA LYS A 320 -25.93 0.45 1.02
C LYS A 320 -25.50 -1.00 1.05
N SER A 321 -25.43 -1.57 2.23
CA SER A 321 -25.08 -2.99 2.36
C SER A 321 -26.25 -3.80 1.81
N ASP A 322 -26.00 -4.61 0.83
CA ASP A 322 -26.87 -5.75 0.55
C ASP A 322 -26.99 -6.59 1.83
N LYS A 323 -28.14 -7.24 2.01
CA LYS A 323 -28.34 -8.09 3.18
C LYS A 323 -27.17 -9.07 3.28
N LYS A 324 -26.41 -9.01 4.38
CA LYS A 324 -25.38 -10.04 4.64
C LYS A 324 -26.05 -11.40 4.65
N ILE A 325 -25.64 -12.24 3.72
CA ILE A 325 -26.07 -13.64 3.68
C ILE A 325 -25.17 -14.40 4.67
N LYS A 326 -25.80 -15.07 5.64
CA LYS A 326 -25.06 -15.95 6.53
C LYS A 326 -24.58 -17.15 5.71
N ILE A 327 -23.28 -17.37 5.72
CA ILE A 327 -22.65 -18.57 5.17
C ILE A 327 -22.58 -19.60 6.29
N ASP A 328 -23.03 -20.81 6.03
CA ASP A 328 -23.03 -21.92 6.98
C ASP A 328 -21.71 -22.67 6.94
N THR A 329 -21.28 -23.03 5.75
CA THR A 329 -20.02 -23.78 5.55
C THR A 329 -19.35 -23.36 4.24
N VAL A 330 -18.03 -23.54 4.16
CA VAL A 330 -17.24 -23.27 2.96
C VAL A 330 -16.42 -24.50 2.59
N TYR A 331 -16.46 -24.87 1.33
CA TYR A 331 -15.66 -25.94 0.74
C TYR A 331 -14.77 -25.38 -0.36
N ALA A 332 -13.65 -26.03 -0.61
CA ALA A 332 -12.75 -25.66 -1.70
C ALA A 332 -12.18 -26.90 -2.39
N SER A 333 -11.72 -26.73 -3.64
CA SER A 333 -11.10 -27.82 -4.42
C SER A 333 -9.86 -28.37 -3.76
N SER A 334 -9.07 -27.48 -3.17
CA SER A 334 -7.82 -27.80 -2.48
C SER A 334 -7.44 -26.69 -1.52
N ILE A 335 -6.40 -26.92 -0.73
CA ILE A 335 -5.84 -25.97 0.23
C ILE A 335 -4.33 -25.99 0.04
N GLU A 336 -3.73 -24.81 -0.11
CA GLU A 336 -2.28 -24.69 -0.15
C GLU A 336 -1.66 -25.16 1.17
N VAL A 337 -0.51 -25.81 1.07
CA VAL A 337 0.24 -26.21 2.26
C VAL A 337 0.59 -24.98 3.10
N PRO A 338 0.59 -25.10 4.44
CA PRO A 338 0.95 -23.98 5.29
C PRO A 338 2.32 -23.43 4.92
N LEU A 339 2.36 -22.12 4.58
CA LEU A 339 3.60 -21.44 4.23
C LEU A 339 4.39 -21.13 5.49
N LYS A 340 5.60 -21.66 5.58
CA LYS A 340 6.56 -21.24 6.60
C LYS A 340 7.33 -20.04 6.05
N ILE A 341 7.10 -18.89 6.66
CA ILE A 341 7.83 -17.68 6.34
C ILE A 341 9.06 -17.63 7.21
N GLU A 342 10.21 -17.84 6.59
CA GLU A 342 11.49 -17.70 7.27
C GLU A 342 11.93 -16.22 7.22
N PRO A 343 12.19 -15.61 8.37
CA PRO A 343 12.73 -14.26 8.39
C PRO A 343 14.10 -14.21 7.74
N MET A 344 14.37 -13.18 6.95
CA MET A 344 15.66 -13.03 6.26
C MET A 344 16.86 -12.97 7.23
N LYS A 345 16.64 -12.60 8.49
CA LYS A 345 17.70 -12.34 9.47
C LYS A 345 17.58 -13.07 10.81
N ASP A 346 16.48 -13.76 11.07
CA ASP A 346 16.28 -14.45 12.35
C ASP A 346 15.37 -15.67 12.29
N PRO A 347 15.93 -16.89 12.36
CA PRO A 347 15.18 -18.13 12.31
C PRO A 347 14.23 -18.33 13.51
N THR A 348 14.34 -17.55 14.58
CA THR A 348 13.45 -17.69 15.76
C THR A 348 12.08 -17.04 15.58
N CYS A 349 11.88 -16.27 14.50
CA CYS A 349 10.63 -15.62 14.18
C CYS A 349 9.84 -16.37 13.09
N LEU A 350 9.90 -17.68 13.08
CA LEU A 350 9.16 -18.52 12.16
C LEU A 350 7.66 -18.25 12.30
N ARG A 351 7.03 -17.87 11.20
CA ARG A 351 5.60 -17.67 11.06
C ARG A 351 5.04 -18.75 10.14
N THR A 352 3.91 -19.31 10.48
CA THR A 352 3.19 -20.23 9.61
C THR A 352 1.88 -19.59 9.20
N GLU A 353 1.67 -19.39 7.90
CA GLU A 353 0.39 -18.97 7.35
C GLU A 353 -0.41 -20.19 6.91
N TYR A 354 -1.71 -20.17 7.22
CA TYR A 354 -2.68 -21.18 6.82
C TYR A 354 -3.66 -20.57 5.82
N PHE A 355 -4.14 -21.39 4.89
CA PHE A 355 -4.96 -20.95 3.77
C PHE A 355 -6.28 -21.70 3.67
N VAL A 356 -6.92 -21.95 4.83
CA VAL A 356 -8.15 -22.75 4.90
C VAL A 356 -9.36 -22.02 4.29
N PRO A 357 -10.34 -22.75 3.74
CA PRO A 357 -11.49 -22.15 3.04
C PRO A 357 -12.31 -21.18 3.89
N SER A 358 -12.43 -21.42 5.20
CA SER A 358 -13.15 -20.52 6.11
C SER A 358 -12.57 -19.11 6.18
N PHE A 359 -11.30 -18.92 5.85
CA PHE A 359 -10.65 -17.61 5.81
C PHE A 359 -11.16 -16.72 4.67
N ALA A 360 -11.81 -17.28 3.67
CA ALA A 360 -12.45 -16.49 2.62
C ALA A 360 -13.75 -15.78 3.09
N VAL A 361 -14.28 -16.14 4.25
CA VAL A 361 -15.59 -15.66 4.75
C VAL A 361 -15.58 -15.29 6.23
N ASP A 362 -14.44 -15.22 6.87
CA ASP A 362 -14.28 -14.91 8.30
C ASP A 362 -14.44 -13.42 8.63
N GLY A 363 -14.51 -12.58 7.59
CA GLY A 363 -14.64 -11.13 7.72
C GLY A 363 -13.36 -10.41 8.14
N ALA A 364 -12.21 -11.08 8.08
CA ALA A 364 -10.89 -10.51 8.36
C ALA A 364 -10.09 -10.31 7.08
N ASN A 365 -9.52 -9.11 6.90
CA ASN A 365 -8.69 -8.82 5.73
C ASN A 365 -7.24 -9.36 5.85
N GLY A 366 -6.86 -9.88 7.01
CA GLY A 366 -5.53 -10.46 7.22
C GLY A 366 -5.46 -11.97 6.98
N SER A 367 -6.54 -12.60 6.55
CA SER A 367 -6.64 -14.03 6.28
C SER A 367 -7.19 -14.28 4.87
N ARG A 368 -6.82 -15.39 4.27
CA ARG A 368 -7.28 -15.79 2.94
C ARG A 368 -7.31 -17.30 2.76
N TRP A 369 -8.14 -17.77 1.87
CA TRP A 369 -7.99 -19.08 1.27
C TRP A 369 -7.03 -19.00 0.07
N MET A 370 -6.28 -20.07 -0.14
CA MET A 370 -5.47 -20.27 -1.34
C MET A 370 -5.53 -21.74 -1.76
N SER A 371 -5.71 -21.99 -3.05
CA SER A 371 -5.66 -23.34 -3.62
C SER A 371 -4.23 -23.88 -3.60
N ALA A 372 -4.08 -25.19 -3.58
CA ALA A 372 -2.79 -25.83 -3.79
C ALA A 372 -2.20 -25.46 -5.17
N ALA A 373 -0.88 -25.40 -5.27
CA ALA A 373 -0.19 -24.99 -6.50
C ALA A 373 -0.54 -25.88 -7.70
N GLU A 374 -0.74 -27.17 -7.48
CA GLU A 374 -1.17 -28.14 -8.49
C GLU A 374 -2.61 -27.92 -8.98
N ASP A 375 -3.45 -27.21 -8.22
CA ASP A 375 -4.84 -26.87 -8.56
C ASP A 375 -4.99 -25.43 -9.06
N SER A 376 -3.97 -24.91 -9.71
CA SER A 376 -3.93 -23.50 -10.14
C SER A 376 -4.75 -23.20 -11.40
N ILE A 377 -5.19 -24.21 -12.16
CA ILE A 377 -5.88 -24.01 -13.45
C ILE A 377 -7.37 -23.72 -13.27
N ASN A 378 -8.05 -24.46 -12.41
CA ASN A 378 -9.47 -24.32 -12.17
C ASN A 378 -9.82 -24.44 -10.68
N PRO A 379 -9.21 -23.66 -9.78
CA PRO A 379 -9.54 -23.74 -8.37
C PRO A 379 -10.96 -23.22 -8.15
N TRP A 380 -11.68 -23.83 -7.22
CA TRP A 380 -13.02 -23.39 -6.85
C TRP A 380 -13.19 -23.32 -5.33
N ILE A 381 -14.07 -22.43 -4.92
CA ILE A 381 -14.57 -22.32 -3.56
C ILE A 381 -16.10 -22.26 -3.60
N VAL A 382 -16.76 -22.96 -2.73
CA VAL A 382 -18.22 -22.99 -2.60
C VAL A 382 -18.63 -22.55 -1.21
N ALA A 383 -19.49 -21.55 -1.14
CA ALA A 383 -20.11 -21.11 0.09
C ALA A 383 -21.51 -21.75 0.19
N ASP A 384 -21.69 -22.60 1.20
CA ASP A 384 -23.00 -23.20 1.52
C ASP A 384 -23.79 -22.25 2.41
N LEU A 385 -24.98 -21.91 1.98
CA LEU A 385 -25.90 -21.03 2.72
C LEU A 385 -26.79 -21.78 3.73
N GLY A 386 -26.63 -23.08 3.85
CA GLY A 386 -27.36 -23.97 4.76
C GLY A 386 -28.81 -24.23 4.36
N THR A 387 -29.51 -23.21 3.87
CA THR A 387 -30.92 -23.31 3.44
C THR A 387 -31.13 -22.53 2.17
N VAL A 388 -32.12 -22.97 1.38
CA VAL A 388 -32.52 -22.22 0.18
C VAL A 388 -32.95 -20.82 0.59
N LYS A 389 -32.26 -19.80 0.04
CA LYS A 389 -32.61 -18.39 0.21
C LYS A 389 -33.45 -17.96 -1.00
N LYS A 390 -34.65 -17.42 -0.73
CA LYS A 390 -35.52 -16.83 -1.77
C LYS A 390 -35.18 -15.35 -1.96
#